data_909220c03a9ed3ef876f35d6e164cbeb
#
_entry.id   909220c03a9ed3ef876f35d6e164cbeb
#
_cell.length_a   1.000
_cell.length_b   1.000
_cell.length_c   1.000
_cell.angle_alpha   90.00
_cell.angle_beta   90.00
_cell.angle_gamma   90.00
#
_symmetry.space_group_name_H-M   'P 1'
#
loop_
_entity.id
_entity.type
_entity.pdbx_description
1 polymer ?
#
loop_
_entity_poly.entity_id
_entity_poly.type
_entity_poly.pdbx_seq_one_letter_code
_entity_poly.pdbx_strand_id
1 'polypeptide(L)'
;MEAAAITTTIAEARGVTRVFRTGSGLVHALRGIDLRIQPGELVALRGRSGSGKTTLLSILAGLDDPTEGQVLVLDKDLGKLGEVARAKLRRDKIGMMFQNAHLFPSLTAQENVEIPLRLALVPSDQRDKQAREALELVGLTPRAHHRGLELSGGEQQRVALARALVHKPSFIVADEPTGNLDSMTGRTIAALLRRTAHEQQIGLLVATHDVTIVEAVDRVLVIQDGRIVEG
;
A
#
# COMPACT_ATOMS: atom_id res chain seq x y z
N MET A 1 -16.33 -34.96 -4.12
CA MET A 1 -14.97 -34.36 -4.26
C MET A 1 -15.17 -32.87 -4.33
N GLU A 2 -15.03 -32.22 -3.19
CA GLU A 2 -15.14 -30.77 -3.05
C GLU A 2 -13.83 -30.18 -3.61
N ALA A 3 -13.91 -29.42 -4.68
CA ALA A 3 -12.77 -28.69 -5.20
C ALA A 3 -12.39 -27.66 -4.12
N ALA A 4 -11.29 -27.89 -3.42
CA ALA A 4 -10.70 -26.90 -2.55
C ALA A 4 -10.45 -25.66 -3.40
N ALA A 5 -11.17 -24.57 -3.12
CA ALA A 5 -10.93 -23.28 -3.73
C ALA A 5 -9.45 -22.94 -3.44
N ILE A 6 -8.64 -22.86 -4.49
CA ILE A 6 -7.26 -22.40 -4.39
C ILE A 6 -7.38 -20.91 -4.03
N THR A 7 -7.36 -20.61 -2.74
CA THR A 7 -7.35 -19.24 -2.25
C THR A 7 -5.96 -18.69 -2.53
N THR A 8 -5.81 -18.03 -3.66
CA THR A 8 -4.54 -17.44 -4.07
C THR A 8 -4.21 -16.30 -3.12
N THR A 9 -3.25 -16.49 -2.23
CA THR A 9 -2.80 -15.45 -1.29
C THR A 9 -2.10 -14.33 -2.05
N ILE A 10 -2.48 -13.08 -1.80
CA ILE A 10 -1.87 -11.90 -2.45
C ILE A 10 -0.48 -11.61 -1.86
N ALA A 11 -0.36 -11.60 -0.54
CA ALA A 11 0.90 -11.40 0.15
C ALA A 11 0.98 -12.29 1.39
N GLU A 12 2.15 -12.88 1.64
CA GLU A 12 2.40 -13.73 2.79
C GLU A 12 3.80 -13.47 3.36
N ALA A 13 3.86 -13.33 4.67
CA ALA A 13 5.09 -13.35 5.47
C ALA A 13 5.12 -14.61 6.31
N ARG A 14 6.25 -15.32 6.35
CA ARG A 14 6.46 -16.55 7.14
C ARG A 14 7.71 -16.40 7.99
N GLY A 15 7.53 -16.27 9.31
CA GLY A 15 8.62 -16.16 10.29
C GLY A 15 9.54 -14.96 10.02
N VAL A 16 9.04 -13.84 9.47
CA VAL A 16 9.85 -12.72 9.01
C VAL A 16 10.47 -11.98 10.19
N THR A 17 11.79 -11.87 10.18
CA THR A 17 12.57 -11.02 11.11
C THR A 17 13.25 -9.87 10.36
N ARG A 18 13.50 -8.76 11.07
CA ARG A 18 14.33 -7.68 10.56
C ARG A 18 15.16 -7.07 11.68
N VAL A 19 16.47 -7.09 11.48
CA VAL A 19 17.45 -6.55 12.42
C VAL A 19 18.28 -5.50 11.72
N PHE A 20 18.30 -4.29 12.25
CA PHE A 20 19.18 -3.20 11.80
C PHE A 20 20.38 -3.09 12.70
N ARG A 21 21.56 -2.88 12.10
CA ARG A 21 22.78 -2.51 12.82
C ARG A 21 22.88 -1.00 12.91
N THR A 22 22.90 -0.47 14.11
CA THR A 22 23.09 0.97 14.37
C THR A 22 24.39 1.19 15.13
N GLY A 23 24.87 2.43 15.20
CA GLY A 23 26.05 2.75 16.01
C GLY A 23 25.91 2.41 17.49
N SER A 24 24.68 2.30 18.00
CA SER A 24 24.34 1.96 19.40
C SER A 24 24.05 0.47 19.63
N GLY A 25 24.10 -0.39 18.58
CA GLY A 25 23.83 -1.84 18.70
C GLY A 25 22.85 -2.38 17.68
N LEU A 26 22.20 -3.49 18.02
CA LEU A 26 21.22 -4.16 17.16
C LEU A 26 19.79 -3.72 17.52
N VAL A 27 19.02 -3.30 16.52
CA VAL A 27 17.60 -2.99 16.64
C VAL A 27 16.79 -4.06 15.93
N HIS A 28 16.04 -4.85 16.71
CA HIS A 28 15.14 -5.88 16.20
C HIS A 28 13.79 -5.25 15.85
N ALA A 29 13.63 -4.82 14.61
CA ALA A 29 12.40 -4.17 14.14
C ALA A 29 11.25 -5.17 13.93
N LEU A 30 11.56 -6.39 13.47
CA LEU A 30 10.59 -7.49 13.34
C LEU A 30 11.16 -8.76 13.98
N ARG A 31 10.27 -9.57 14.62
CA ARG A 31 10.65 -10.72 15.47
C ARG A 31 9.81 -11.95 15.17
N GLY A 32 9.82 -12.43 13.92
CA GLY A 32 9.05 -13.61 13.50
C GLY A 32 7.59 -13.26 13.21
N ILE A 33 7.37 -12.49 12.14
CA ILE A 33 6.03 -12.12 11.68
C ILE A 33 5.49 -13.20 10.76
N ASP A 34 4.27 -13.67 11.08
CA ASP A 34 3.44 -14.49 10.21
C ASP A 34 2.18 -13.69 9.84
N LEU A 35 1.91 -13.58 8.53
CA LEU A 35 0.83 -12.77 7.99
C LEU A 35 0.41 -13.30 6.63
N ARG A 36 -0.91 -13.25 6.33
CA ARG A 36 -1.46 -13.51 5.00
C ARG A 36 -2.50 -12.44 4.66
N ILE A 37 -2.48 -11.99 3.40
CA ILE A 37 -3.47 -11.07 2.83
C ILE A 37 -4.14 -11.77 1.66
N GLN A 38 -5.48 -11.78 1.66
CA GLN A 38 -6.29 -12.42 0.62
C GLN A 38 -6.69 -11.40 -0.47
N PRO A 39 -7.10 -11.86 -1.68
CA PRO A 39 -7.73 -11.00 -2.67
C PRO A 39 -8.97 -10.32 -2.08
N GLY A 40 -9.11 -9.02 -2.33
CA GLY A 40 -10.24 -8.24 -1.84
C GLY A 40 -10.23 -7.93 -0.35
N GLU A 41 -9.23 -8.36 0.40
CA GLU A 41 -9.14 -8.15 1.84
C GLU A 41 -8.49 -6.79 2.16
N LEU A 42 -9.14 -5.98 2.99
CA LEU A 42 -8.58 -4.78 3.60
C LEU A 42 -8.18 -5.06 5.04
N VAL A 43 -6.87 -5.06 5.33
CA VAL A 43 -6.31 -5.35 6.65
C VAL A 43 -5.67 -4.11 7.25
N ALA A 44 -6.00 -3.79 8.51
CA ALA A 44 -5.29 -2.78 9.28
C ALA A 44 -4.17 -3.39 10.12
N LEU A 45 -2.99 -2.80 10.06
CA LEU A 45 -1.87 -3.08 10.94
C LEU A 45 -1.75 -1.96 11.97
N ARG A 46 -2.21 -2.22 13.19
CA ARG A 46 -2.24 -1.26 14.30
C ARG A 46 -1.05 -1.45 15.23
N GLY A 47 -0.49 -0.36 15.76
CA GLY A 47 0.60 -0.43 16.74
C GLY A 47 1.19 0.95 17.02
N ARG A 48 1.94 1.08 18.11
CA ARG A 48 2.63 2.31 18.49
C ARG A 48 3.70 2.70 17.46
N SER A 49 4.14 3.96 17.49
CA SER A 49 5.31 4.38 16.72
C SER A 49 6.53 3.51 17.10
N GLY A 50 7.30 3.09 16.11
CA GLY A 50 8.46 2.22 16.31
C GLY A 50 8.14 0.73 16.50
N SER A 51 6.88 0.29 16.45
CA SER A 51 6.51 -1.13 16.62
C SER A 51 6.89 -2.04 15.43
N GLY A 52 7.33 -1.49 14.29
CA GLY A 52 7.75 -2.26 13.11
C GLY A 52 6.80 -2.17 11.91
N LYS A 53 5.70 -1.38 11.96
CA LYS A 53 4.70 -1.27 10.88
C LYS A 53 5.32 -0.89 9.54
N THR A 54 5.98 0.25 9.46
CA THR A 54 6.63 0.74 8.23
C THR A 54 7.68 -0.24 7.69
N THR A 55 8.42 -0.89 8.58
CA THR A 55 9.39 -1.93 8.20
C THR A 55 8.70 -3.13 7.55
N LEU A 56 7.60 -3.61 8.13
CA LEU A 56 6.82 -4.72 7.56
C LEU A 56 6.23 -4.34 6.20
N LEU A 57 5.63 -3.14 6.08
CA LEU A 57 5.11 -2.64 4.80
C LEU A 57 6.22 -2.56 3.73
N SER A 58 7.40 -2.04 4.09
CA SER A 58 8.54 -1.92 3.17
C SER A 58 9.02 -3.28 2.68
N ILE A 59 9.06 -4.28 3.54
CA ILE A 59 9.46 -5.65 3.17
C ILE A 59 8.40 -6.29 2.26
N LEU A 60 7.12 -6.16 2.59
CA LEU A 60 6.03 -6.70 1.75
C LEU A 60 5.93 -5.98 0.39
N ALA A 61 6.30 -4.71 0.33
CA ALA A 61 6.41 -3.97 -0.93
C ALA A 61 7.69 -4.32 -1.73
N GLY A 62 8.60 -5.14 -1.18
CA GLY A 62 9.89 -5.47 -1.81
C GLY A 62 10.85 -4.29 -1.88
N LEU A 63 10.72 -3.31 -0.98
CA LEU A 63 11.62 -2.15 -0.83
C LEU A 63 12.78 -2.45 0.13
N ASP A 64 12.61 -3.42 1.03
CA ASP A 64 13.62 -3.86 1.99
C ASP A 64 13.61 -5.39 2.08
N ASP A 65 14.70 -5.98 2.57
CA ASP A 65 14.86 -7.42 2.72
C ASP A 65 14.61 -7.85 4.18
N PRO A 66 13.98 -8.99 4.42
CA PRO A 66 14.00 -9.60 5.74
C PRO A 66 15.42 -10.04 6.10
N THR A 67 15.74 -10.08 7.41
CA THR A 67 16.98 -10.71 7.90
C THR A 67 16.86 -12.23 7.83
N GLU A 68 15.68 -12.77 8.21
CA GLU A 68 15.31 -14.18 8.12
C GLU A 68 13.83 -14.31 7.80
N GLY A 69 13.41 -15.51 7.42
CA GLY A 69 12.04 -15.82 7.02
C GLY A 69 11.82 -15.68 5.53
N GLN A 70 10.56 -15.77 5.11
CA GLN A 70 10.18 -15.78 3.70
C GLN A 70 9.05 -14.78 3.46
N VAL A 71 9.11 -14.08 2.34
CA VAL A 71 8.05 -13.17 1.87
C VAL A 71 7.61 -13.55 0.47
N LEU A 72 6.34 -13.85 0.31
CA LEU A 72 5.72 -14.19 -0.96
C LEU A 72 4.74 -13.07 -1.34
N VAL A 73 4.81 -12.61 -2.59
CA VAL A 73 3.82 -11.69 -3.18
C VAL A 73 3.42 -12.24 -4.53
N LEU A 74 2.13 -12.53 -4.72
CA LEU A 74 1.60 -13.21 -5.91
C LEU A 74 2.40 -14.48 -6.23
N ASP A 75 2.58 -15.33 -5.24
CA ASP A 75 3.34 -16.59 -5.26
C ASP A 75 4.84 -16.44 -5.60
N LYS A 76 5.35 -15.21 -5.69
CA LYS A 76 6.78 -14.95 -5.93
C LYS A 76 7.51 -14.71 -4.63
N ASP A 77 8.52 -15.51 -4.35
CA ASP A 77 9.42 -15.33 -3.22
C ASP A 77 10.34 -14.13 -3.47
N LEU A 78 10.11 -13.03 -2.74
CA LEU A 78 10.88 -11.79 -2.91
C LEU A 78 12.37 -11.98 -2.61
N GLY A 79 12.72 -12.87 -1.69
CA GLY A 79 14.12 -13.17 -1.34
C GLY A 79 14.88 -13.85 -2.48
N LYS A 80 14.18 -14.51 -3.41
CA LYS A 80 14.77 -15.17 -4.58
C LYS A 80 14.79 -14.29 -5.83
N LEU A 81 14.13 -13.14 -5.80
CA LEU A 81 14.12 -12.20 -6.92
C LEU A 81 15.33 -11.27 -6.86
N GLY A 82 16.03 -11.11 -7.99
CA GLY A 82 16.99 -10.01 -8.15
C GLY A 82 16.28 -8.65 -8.24
N GLU A 83 17.03 -7.55 -8.01
CA GLU A 83 16.44 -6.21 -7.91
C GLU A 83 15.63 -5.78 -9.14
N VAL A 84 16.07 -6.15 -10.35
CA VAL A 84 15.33 -5.85 -11.60
C VAL A 84 13.95 -6.52 -11.59
N ALA A 85 13.86 -7.76 -11.14
CA ALA A 85 12.60 -8.50 -11.07
C ALA A 85 11.68 -7.96 -9.96
N ARG A 86 12.23 -7.54 -8.82
CA ARG A 86 11.50 -6.86 -7.75
C ARG A 86 10.97 -5.52 -8.21
N ALA A 87 11.81 -4.69 -8.85
CA ALA A 87 11.39 -3.40 -9.40
C ALA A 87 10.25 -3.57 -10.41
N LYS A 88 10.32 -4.60 -11.27
CA LYS A 88 9.23 -4.94 -12.18
C LYS A 88 7.96 -5.35 -11.44
N LEU A 89 8.06 -6.18 -10.39
CA LEU A 89 6.91 -6.58 -9.58
C LEU A 89 6.26 -5.37 -8.89
N ARG A 90 7.07 -4.49 -8.28
CA ARG A 90 6.58 -3.23 -7.70
C ARG A 90 5.83 -2.38 -8.72
N ARG A 91 6.47 -2.11 -9.85
CA ARG A 91 5.91 -1.29 -10.93
C ARG A 91 4.59 -1.83 -11.47
N ASP A 92 4.49 -3.15 -11.64
CA ASP A 92 3.38 -3.77 -12.37
C ASP A 92 2.24 -4.23 -11.44
N LYS A 93 2.53 -4.50 -10.14
CA LYS A 93 1.60 -5.24 -9.26
C LYS A 93 1.41 -4.65 -7.87
N ILE A 94 2.24 -3.70 -7.44
CA ILE A 94 2.17 -3.15 -6.08
C ILE A 94 1.90 -1.65 -6.14
N GLY A 95 0.79 -1.23 -5.53
CA GLY A 95 0.50 0.17 -5.25
C GLY A 95 1.05 0.59 -3.89
N MET A 96 1.50 1.84 -3.77
CA MET A 96 2.03 2.37 -2.52
C MET A 96 1.42 3.72 -2.19
N MET A 97 0.99 3.87 -0.93
CA MET A 97 0.55 5.14 -0.34
C MET A 97 1.38 5.43 0.92
N PHE A 98 1.66 6.70 1.15
CA PHE A 98 2.42 7.17 2.30
C PHE A 98 1.62 8.24 3.06
N GLN A 99 1.98 8.47 4.32
CA GLN A 99 1.35 9.47 5.20
C GLN A 99 1.32 10.87 4.56
N ASN A 100 2.44 11.31 4.01
CA ASN A 100 2.45 12.43 3.08
C ASN A 100 2.17 11.88 1.69
N ALA A 101 1.25 12.46 0.95
CA ALA A 101 0.87 11.99 -0.39
C ALA A 101 2.07 11.90 -1.37
N HIS A 102 3.17 12.60 -1.05
CA HIS A 102 4.40 12.67 -1.85
C HIS A 102 4.10 12.94 -3.32
N LEU A 103 3.22 13.93 -3.57
CA LEU A 103 2.98 14.41 -4.92
C LEU A 103 4.17 15.26 -5.37
N PHE A 104 4.48 15.20 -6.65
CA PHE A 104 5.41 16.14 -7.27
C PHE A 104 4.72 17.51 -7.38
N PRO A 105 5.20 18.53 -6.66
CA PRO A 105 4.47 19.80 -6.52
C PRO A 105 4.29 20.56 -7.84
N SER A 106 5.23 20.38 -8.78
CA SER A 106 5.22 21.01 -10.10
C SER A 106 4.28 20.34 -11.11
N LEU A 107 3.88 19.09 -10.82
CA LEU A 107 2.99 18.31 -11.67
C LEU A 107 1.53 18.51 -11.27
N THR A 108 0.63 18.44 -12.25
CA THR A 108 -0.81 18.38 -12.01
C THR A 108 -1.23 17.08 -11.31
N ALA A 109 -2.47 17.01 -10.82
CA ALA A 109 -3.04 15.79 -10.26
C ALA A 109 -2.98 14.64 -11.29
N GLN A 110 -3.38 14.90 -12.52
CA GLN A 110 -3.33 13.92 -13.61
C GLN A 110 -1.91 13.46 -13.91
N GLU A 111 -0.94 14.37 -14.04
CA GLU A 111 0.46 14.03 -14.30
C GLU A 111 1.08 13.22 -13.14
N ASN A 112 0.72 13.52 -11.88
CA ASN A 112 1.12 12.71 -10.73
C ASN A 112 0.57 11.28 -10.82
N VAL A 113 -0.68 11.11 -11.24
CA VAL A 113 -1.29 9.79 -11.44
C VAL A 113 -0.67 9.04 -12.62
N GLU A 114 -0.21 9.74 -13.65
CA GLU A 114 0.45 9.11 -14.82
C GLU A 114 1.85 8.54 -14.52
N ILE A 115 2.51 8.93 -13.43
CA ILE A 115 3.90 8.52 -13.14
C ILE A 115 4.11 7.01 -13.25
N PRO A 116 3.31 6.13 -12.61
CA PRO A 116 3.48 4.69 -12.73
C PRO A 116 3.35 4.19 -14.16
N LEU A 117 2.44 4.78 -14.94
CA LEU A 117 2.23 4.42 -16.34
C LEU A 117 3.41 4.85 -17.23
N ARG A 118 4.03 6.00 -16.95
CA ARG A 118 5.25 6.45 -17.61
C ARG A 118 6.42 5.51 -17.37
N LEU A 119 6.58 5.04 -16.12
CA LEU A 119 7.58 4.05 -15.74
C LEU A 119 7.32 2.68 -16.40
N ALA A 120 6.06 2.34 -16.66
CA ALA A 120 5.65 1.14 -17.38
C ALA A 120 5.71 1.29 -18.90
N LEU A 121 6.16 2.46 -19.43
CA LEU A 121 6.25 2.78 -20.85
C LEU A 121 4.91 2.68 -21.60
N VAL A 122 3.79 2.94 -20.92
CA VAL A 122 2.47 2.99 -21.52
C VAL A 122 2.40 4.19 -22.50
N PRO A 123 1.84 4.03 -23.73
CA PRO A 123 1.68 5.13 -24.69
C PRO A 123 0.88 6.31 -24.13
N SER A 124 1.19 7.54 -24.59
CA SER A 124 0.65 8.78 -23.99
C SER A 124 -0.87 8.90 -24.04
N ASP A 125 -1.48 8.48 -25.14
CA ASP A 125 -2.94 8.47 -25.32
C ASP A 125 -3.65 7.53 -24.32
N GLN A 126 -3.05 6.38 -24.07
CA GLN A 126 -3.55 5.42 -23.08
C GLN A 126 -3.33 5.91 -21.65
N ARG A 127 -2.18 6.58 -21.36
CA ARG A 127 -1.92 7.14 -20.02
C ARG A 127 -2.94 8.19 -19.65
N ASP A 128 -3.22 9.13 -20.55
CA ASP A 128 -4.19 10.20 -20.34
C ASP A 128 -5.57 9.62 -19.98
N LYS A 129 -6.04 8.63 -20.73
CA LYS A 129 -7.30 7.93 -20.46
C LYS A 129 -7.30 7.23 -19.11
N GLN A 130 -6.29 6.41 -18.82
CA GLN A 130 -6.20 5.66 -17.56
C GLN A 130 -6.07 6.57 -16.34
N ALA A 131 -5.32 7.67 -16.44
CA ALA A 131 -5.18 8.64 -15.36
C ALA A 131 -6.51 9.36 -15.06
N ARG A 132 -7.28 9.72 -16.08
CA ARG A 132 -8.63 10.30 -15.89
C ARG A 132 -9.59 9.30 -15.23
N GLU A 133 -9.62 8.07 -15.69
CA GLU A 133 -10.42 7.00 -15.07
C GLU A 133 -10.06 6.81 -13.59
N ALA A 134 -8.75 6.81 -13.26
CA ALA A 134 -8.30 6.71 -11.87
C ALA A 134 -8.69 7.93 -11.01
N LEU A 135 -8.64 9.14 -11.57
CA LEU A 135 -9.11 10.36 -10.89
C LEU A 135 -10.63 10.36 -10.69
N GLU A 136 -11.39 9.82 -11.63
CA GLU A 136 -12.83 9.67 -11.53
C GLU A 136 -13.21 8.74 -10.37
N LEU A 137 -12.52 7.59 -10.21
CA LEU A 137 -12.72 6.65 -9.10
C LEU A 137 -12.62 7.31 -7.72
N VAL A 138 -11.76 8.33 -7.59
CA VAL A 138 -11.53 9.06 -6.34
C VAL A 138 -12.27 10.41 -6.27
N GLY A 139 -13.12 10.72 -7.29
CA GLY A 139 -13.94 11.93 -7.34
C GLY A 139 -13.14 13.21 -7.56
N LEU A 140 -12.03 13.14 -8.31
CA LEU A 140 -11.14 14.30 -8.57
C LEU A 140 -11.04 14.72 -10.03
N THR A 141 -11.97 14.31 -10.89
CA THR A 141 -12.04 14.77 -12.29
C THR A 141 -11.98 16.32 -12.41
N PRO A 142 -12.71 17.12 -11.60
CA PRO A 142 -12.65 18.58 -11.68
C PRO A 142 -11.30 19.18 -11.25
N ARG A 143 -10.47 18.39 -10.59
CA ARG A 143 -9.14 18.79 -10.07
C ARG A 143 -7.97 18.26 -10.90
N ALA A 144 -8.23 17.58 -12.01
CA ALA A 144 -7.20 16.90 -12.82
C ALA A 144 -6.02 17.82 -13.20
N HIS A 145 -6.29 19.10 -13.51
CA HIS A 145 -5.29 20.08 -13.94
C HIS A 145 -4.72 20.94 -12.81
N HIS A 146 -5.16 20.77 -11.54
CA HIS A 146 -4.58 21.47 -10.41
C HIS A 146 -3.22 20.85 -10.05
N ARG A 147 -2.25 21.70 -9.69
CA ARG A 147 -0.94 21.25 -9.21
C ARG A 147 -1.04 20.75 -7.76
N GLY A 148 -0.05 19.95 -7.34
CA GLY A 148 -0.04 19.35 -6.01
C GLY A 148 -0.23 20.36 -4.87
N LEU A 149 0.34 21.56 -4.97
CA LEU A 149 0.22 22.63 -3.97
C LEU A 149 -1.13 23.35 -3.97
N GLU A 150 -1.93 23.22 -5.01
CA GLU A 150 -3.26 23.82 -5.13
C GLU A 150 -4.37 22.91 -4.56
N LEU A 151 -4.00 21.70 -4.15
CA LEU A 151 -4.89 20.68 -3.62
C LEU A 151 -4.88 20.69 -2.09
N SER A 152 -6.05 20.51 -1.47
CA SER A 152 -6.17 20.25 -0.03
C SER A 152 -5.47 18.91 0.34
N GLY A 153 -5.13 18.72 1.62
CA GLY A 153 -4.51 17.48 2.08
C GLY A 153 -5.32 16.22 1.71
N GLY A 154 -6.65 16.29 1.85
CA GLY A 154 -7.53 15.18 1.46
C GLY A 154 -7.59 14.96 -0.07
N GLU A 155 -7.53 16.01 -0.87
CA GLU A 155 -7.42 15.89 -2.33
C GLU A 155 -6.07 15.28 -2.72
N GLN A 156 -4.98 15.69 -2.08
CA GLN A 156 -3.65 15.10 -2.30
C GLN A 156 -3.62 13.61 -1.98
N GLN A 157 -4.24 13.18 -0.87
CA GLN A 157 -4.34 11.75 -0.53
C GLN A 157 -5.21 10.98 -1.54
N ARG A 158 -6.30 11.56 -2.04
CA ARG A 158 -7.07 10.93 -3.12
C ARG A 158 -6.27 10.83 -4.42
N VAL A 159 -5.45 11.82 -4.77
CA VAL A 159 -4.52 11.72 -5.91
C VAL A 159 -3.49 10.61 -5.67
N ALA A 160 -2.95 10.48 -4.44
CA ALA A 160 -2.02 9.40 -4.10
C ALA A 160 -2.68 8.02 -4.22
N LEU A 161 -3.95 7.88 -3.84
CA LEU A 161 -4.72 6.65 -4.06
C LEU A 161 -4.92 6.36 -5.55
N ALA A 162 -5.34 7.36 -6.34
CA ALA A 162 -5.49 7.22 -7.78
C ALA A 162 -4.16 6.79 -8.44
N ARG A 163 -3.03 7.40 -8.03
CA ARG A 163 -1.68 7.02 -8.46
C ARG A 163 -1.33 5.58 -8.09
N ALA A 164 -1.71 5.14 -6.89
CA ALA A 164 -1.48 3.76 -6.46
C ALA A 164 -2.34 2.74 -7.23
N LEU A 165 -3.47 3.15 -7.81
CA LEU A 165 -4.43 2.30 -8.51
C LEU A 165 -4.26 2.25 -10.03
N VAL A 166 -3.70 3.31 -10.64
CA VAL A 166 -3.74 3.54 -12.09
C VAL A 166 -3.17 2.40 -12.94
N HIS A 167 -2.18 1.68 -12.41
CA HIS A 167 -1.54 0.53 -13.08
C HIS A 167 -2.21 -0.81 -12.72
N LYS A 168 -3.41 -0.78 -12.10
CA LYS A 168 -4.22 -1.96 -11.72
C LYS A 168 -3.42 -2.96 -10.88
N PRO A 169 -2.92 -2.56 -9.70
CA PRO A 169 -2.15 -3.43 -8.83
C PRO A 169 -3.00 -4.57 -8.29
N SER A 170 -2.36 -5.66 -7.87
CA SER A 170 -3.01 -6.74 -7.13
C SER A 170 -2.86 -6.56 -5.62
N PHE A 171 -1.88 -5.77 -5.19
CA PHE A 171 -1.58 -5.50 -3.79
C PHE A 171 -1.31 -4.02 -3.56
N ILE A 172 -1.83 -3.46 -2.47
CA ILE A 172 -1.53 -2.09 -2.04
C ILE A 172 -1.05 -2.11 -0.60
N VAL A 173 0.03 -1.39 -0.34
CA VAL A 173 0.49 -1.05 1.00
C VAL A 173 0.28 0.44 1.25
N ALA A 174 -0.29 0.79 2.41
CA ALA A 174 -0.53 2.17 2.80
C ALA A 174 0.00 2.43 4.21
N ASP A 175 0.86 3.44 4.36
CA ASP A 175 1.41 3.85 5.65
C ASP A 175 0.76 5.16 6.08
N GLU A 176 -0.07 5.11 7.15
CA GLU A 176 -0.81 6.23 7.76
C GLU A 176 -1.55 7.13 6.73
N PRO A 177 -2.38 6.58 5.82
CA PRO A 177 -2.95 7.33 4.69
C PRO A 177 -3.91 8.46 5.10
N THR A 178 -4.35 8.51 6.37
CA THR A 178 -5.26 9.52 6.92
C THR A 178 -4.62 10.36 8.02
N GLY A 179 -3.35 10.12 8.37
CA GLY A 179 -2.71 10.68 9.57
C GLY A 179 -2.65 12.22 9.65
N ASN A 180 -2.83 12.93 8.54
CA ASN A 180 -2.82 14.40 8.46
C ASN A 180 -4.18 14.98 8.04
N LEU A 181 -5.28 14.20 8.14
CA LEU A 181 -6.60 14.59 7.67
C LEU A 181 -7.58 14.80 8.82
N ASP A 182 -8.58 15.65 8.61
CA ASP A 182 -9.72 15.72 9.50
C ASP A 182 -10.56 14.43 9.44
N SER A 183 -11.36 14.18 10.47
CA SER A 183 -12.13 12.94 10.63
C SER A 183 -13.12 12.68 9.48
N MET A 184 -13.70 13.72 8.85
CA MET A 184 -14.66 13.56 7.75
C MET A 184 -13.91 13.12 6.49
N THR A 185 -12.81 13.77 6.19
CA THR A 185 -11.92 13.41 5.06
C THR A 185 -11.33 12.01 5.27
N GLY A 186 -10.92 11.67 6.50
CA GLY A 186 -10.44 10.33 6.88
C GLY A 186 -11.46 9.24 6.56
N ARG A 187 -12.74 9.44 6.94
CA ARG A 187 -13.84 8.51 6.60
C ARG A 187 -14.02 8.33 5.09
N THR A 188 -13.90 9.40 4.33
CA THR A 188 -13.99 9.34 2.86
C THR A 188 -12.86 8.46 2.29
N ILE A 189 -11.63 8.64 2.76
CA ILE A 189 -10.49 7.79 2.34
C ILE A 189 -10.70 6.34 2.76
N ALA A 190 -11.12 6.08 4.00
CA ALA A 190 -11.40 4.74 4.49
C ALA A 190 -12.45 4.00 3.63
N ALA A 191 -13.55 4.69 3.30
CA ALA A 191 -14.59 4.15 2.42
C ALA A 191 -14.06 3.86 1.00
N LEU A 192 -13.22 4.74 0.45
CA LEU A 192 -12.57 4.54 -0.85
C LEU A 192 -11.64 3.33 -0.84
N LEU A 193 -10.80 3.17 0.19
CA LEU A 193 -9.89 2.04 0.34
C LEU A 193 -10.68 0.72 0.41
N ARG A 194 -11.74 0.66 1.25
CA ARG A 194 -12.60 -0.51 1.37
C ARG A 194 -13.27 -0.87 0.06
N ARG A 195 -13.92 0.11 -0.59
CA ARG A 195 -14.57 -0.09 -1.88
C ARG A 195 -13.59 -0.62 -2.92
N THR A 196 -12.40 0.00 -2.99
CA THR A 196 -11.35 -0.41 -3.93
C THR A 196 -10.88 -1.84 -3.69
N ALA A 197 -10.62 -2.23 -2.43
CA ALA A 197 -10.24 -3.59 -2.10
C ALA A 197 -11.28 -4.60 -2.58
N HIS A 198 -12.55 -4.40 -2.20
CA HIS A 198 -13.62 -5.35 -2.50
C HIS A 198 -14.02 -5.39 -3.98
N GLU A 199 -14.23 -4.24 -4.63
CA GLU A 199 -14.70 -4.19 -6.02
C GLU A 199 -13.64 -4.63 -7.02
N GLN A 200 -12.36 -4.32 -6.75
CA GLN A 200 -11.25 -4.63 -7.65
C GLN A 200 -10.47 -5.89 -7.23
N GLN A 201 -10.89 -6.57 -6.13
CA GLN A 201 -10.23 -7.76 -5.59
C GLN A 201 -8.74 -7.54 -5.29
N ILE A 202 -8.40 -6.34 -4.80
CA ILE A 202 -7.04 -5.96 -4.42
C ILE A 202 -6.83 -6.31 -2.95
N GLY A 203 -5.73 -7.03 -2.63
CA GLY A 203 -5.28 -7.17 -1.23
C GLY A 203 -4.69 -5.85 -0.74
N LEU A 204 -5.15 -5.34 0.41
CA LEU A 204 -4.76 -4.03 0.91
C LEU A 204 -4.34 -4.10 2.37
N LEU A 205 -3.10 -3.66 2.67
CA LEU A 205 -2.57 -3.59 4.04
C LEU A 205 -2.31 -2.14 4.41
N VAL A 206 -2.99 -1.66 5.46
CA VAL A 206 -2.88 -0.28 5.95
C VAL A 206 -2.25 -0.25 7.32
N ALA A 207 -1.06 0.32 7.47
CA ALA A 207 -0.54 0.68 8.79
C ALA A 207 -1.23 1.96 9.25
N THR A 208 -1.88 1.92 10.42
CA THR A 208 -2.59 3.09 10.95
C THR A 208 -2.81 3.02 12.45
N HIS A 209 -3.01 4.18 13.06
CA HIS A 209 -3.59 4.35 14.40
C HIS A 209 -4.97 5.03 14.34
N ASP A 210 -5.45 5.37 13.14
CA ASP A 210 -6.74 6.06 12.93
C ASP A 210 -7.91 5.09 13.10
N VAL A 211 -8.79 5.41 14.05
CA VAL A 211 -9.99 4.61 14.36
C VAL A 211 -10.92 4.51 13.14
N THR A 212 -10.98 5.54 12.30
CA THR A 212 -11.88 5.55 11.13
C THR A 212 -11.49 4.50 10.09
N ILE A 213 -10.19 4.25 9.91
CA ILE A 213 -9.69 3.13 9.08
C ILE A 213 -9.99 1.80 9.77
N VAL A 214 -9.71 1.70 11.07
CA VAL A 214 -9.90 0.46 11.86
C VAL A 214 -11.36 -0.01 11.83
N GLU A 215 -12.32 0.90 11.84
CA GLU A 215 -13.75 0.58 11.73
C GLU A 215 -14.17 0.13 10.32
N ALA A 216 -13.37 0.43 9.30
CA ALA A 216 -13.69 0.15 7.90
C ALA A 216 -13.06 -1.14 7.38
N VAL A 217 -12.10 -1.75 8.09
CA VAL A 217 -11.34 -2.91 7.60
C VAL A 217 -12.06 -4.23 7.87
N ASP A 218 -11.64 -5.27 7.14
CA ASP A 218 -12.15 -6.63 7.31
C ASP A 218 -11.46 -7.33 8.49
N ARG A 219 -10.19 -6.99 8.75
CA ARG A 219 -9.39 -7.57 9.84
C ARG A 219 -8.39 -6.56 10.39
N VAL A 220 -8.16 -6.62 11.70
CA VAL A 220 -7.17 -5.81 12.41
C VAL A 220 -6.08 -6.72 12.94
N LEU A 221 -4.82 -6.37 12.66
CA LEU A 221 -3.64 -6.99 13.25
C LEU A 221 -2.98 -5.99 14.19
N VAL A 222 -2.62 -6.43 15.38
CA VAL A 222 -1.90 -5.58 16.33
C VAL A 222 -0.43 -6.00 16.38
N ILE A 223 0.47 -5.05 16.05
CA ILE A 223 1.90 -5.26 16.14
C ILE A 223 2.47 -4.51 17.34
N GLN A 224 3.18 -5.24 18.19
CA GLN A 224 3.88 -4.74 19.37
C GLN A 224 5.30 -5.31 19.41
N ASP A 225 6.30 -4.43 19.59
CA ASP A 225 7.72 -4.81 19.70
C ASP A 225 8.19 -5.78 18.61
N GLY A 226 7.72 -5.55 17.38
CA GLY A 226 8.07 -6.36 16.20
C GLY A 226 7.36 -7.71 16.11
N ARG A 227 6.30 -7.98 16.89
CA ARG A 227 5.48 -9.21 16.84
C ARG A 227 4.02 -8.89 16.61
N ILE A 228 3.31 -9.71 15.85
CA ILE A 228 1.85 -9.69 15.82
C ILE A 228 1.37 -10.38 17.10
N VAL A 229 0.60 -9.65 17.92
CA VAL A 229 0.12 -10.11 19.23
C VAL A 229 -1.38 -10.39 19.23
N GLU A 230 -2.11 -9.87 18.22
CA GLU A 230 -3.53 -10.05 18.02
C GLU A 230 -3.86 -9.97 16.52
N GLY A 231 -4.79 -10.81 16.04
CA GLY A 231 -5.19 -10.84 14.63
C GLY A 231 -6.34 -11.83 14.38
#